data_9bee0ef997b15ece6cf3b548d4adbc06
#
_entry.id   9bee0ef997b15ece6cf3b548d4adbc06
#
_cell.length_a   1.000
_cell.length_b   1.000
_cell.length_c   1.000
_cell.angle_alpha   90.00
_cell.angle_beta   90.00
_cell.angle_gamma   90.00
#
_symmetry.space_group_name_H-M   'P 1'
#
loop_
_entity.id
_entity.type
_entity.pdbx_description
1 polymer ?
#
loop_
_entity_poly.entity_id
_entity_poly.type
_entity_poly.pdbx_seq_one_letter_code
_entity_poly.pdbx_strand_id
1 'polypeptide(L)'
;MGRVCGLTAKNIYSFIRSGMEVETTQQLYKIIDKTLNFITDKNRKDIVNKTAARVFQALRIEVNQEFEVLYDFVEKLPLILKPGGKAAILTFHSGEDRIVKKSFKELKNLGIYEDVCRNVIRPSREECHRNSRAKSTKMRWAIKAK
;
A
#
# COMPACT_ATOMS: atom_id res chain seq x y z
N MET A 1 -10.64 4.40 -13.71
CA MET A 1 -9.88 3.33 -13.02
C MET A 1 -10.64 2.69 -11.85
N GLY A 2 -11.36 3.42 -11.00
CA GLY A 2 -12.15 2.85 -9.89
C GLY A 2 -13.25 1.87 -10.31
N ARG A 3 -13.89 2.08 -11.46
CA ARG A 3 -14.97 1.21 -11.95
C ARG A 3 -14.51 -0.23 -12.26
N VAL A 4 -13.31 -0.42 -12.78
CA VAL A 4 -12.76 -1.75 -13.12
C VAL A 4 -12.49 -2.55 -11.84
N CYS A 5 -11.90 -1.94 -10.81
CA CYS A 5 -11.65 -2.62 -9.54
C CYS A 5 -12.96 -3.02 -8.83
N GLY A 6 -13.97 -2.13 -8.84
CA GLY A 6 -15.28 -2.44 -8.24
C GLY A 6 -16.01 -3.58 -8.97
N LEU A 7 -15.95 -3.61 -10.30
CA LEU A 7 -16.53 -4.70 -11.09
C LEU A 7 -15.81 -6.03 -10.82
N THR A 8 -14.48 -6.00 -10.76
CA THR A 8 -13.68 -7.19 -10.47
C THR A 8 -14.00 -7.76 -9.09
N ALA A 9 -14.11 -6.92 -8.05
CA ALA A 9 -14.46 -7.36 -6.71
C ALA A 9 -15.87 -8.00 -6.66
N LYS A 10 -16.86 -7.39 -7.31
CA LYS A 10 -18.21 -7.93 -7.40
C LYS A 10 -18.24 -9.29 -8.09
N ASN A 11 -17.49 -9.47 -9.17
CA ASN A 11 -17.44 -10.72 -9.90
C ASN A 11 -16.70 -11.82 -9.11
N ILE A 12 -15.58 -11.52 -8.46
CA ILE A 12 -14.91 -12.46 -7.56
C ILE A 12 -15.89 -12.92 -6.47
N TYR A 13 -16.60 -11.98 -5.83
CA TYR A 13 -17.59 -12.29 -4.81
C TYR A 13 -18.72 -13.18 -5.36
N SER A 14 -19.24 -12.89 -6.56
CA SER A 14 -20.27 -13.70 -7.22
C SER A 14 -19.78 -15.12 -7.52
N PHE A 15 -18.55 -15.29 -7.97
CA PHE A 15 -17.92 -16.60 -8.19
C PHE A 15 -17.84 -17.41 -6.89
N ILE A 16 -17.36 -16.81 -5.81
CA ILE A 16 -17.26 -17.48 -4.51
C ILE A 16 -18.66 -17.87 -4.00
N ARG A 17 -19.65 -16.98 -4.13
CA ARG A 17 -21.04 -17.29 -3.73
C ARG A 17 -21.70 -18.39 -4.54
N SER A 18 -21.28 -18.62 -5.77
CA SER A 18 -21.79 -19.73 -6.61
C SER A 18 -21.20 -21.11 -6.23
N GLY A 19 -20.44 -21.19 -5.13
CA GLY A 19 -19.83 -22.42 -4.63
C GLY A 19 -18.50 -22.77 -5.29
N MET A 20 -17.91 -21.86 -6.07
CA MET A 20 -16.59 -22.07 -6.62
C MET A 20 -15.52 -21.75 -5.58
N GLU A 21 -14.72 -22.74 -5.25
CA GLU A 21 -13.54 -22.57 -4.41
C GLU A 21 -12.37 -21.98 -5.21
N VAL A 22 -11.66 -21.03 -4.60
CA VAL A 22 -10.47 -20.38 -5.17
C VAL A 22 -9.28 -20.77 -4.32
N GLU A 23 -8.64 -21.86 -4.68
CA GLU A 23 -7.53 -22.43 -3.92
C GLU A 23 -6.16 -21.91 -4.38
N THR A 24 -6.06 -21.44 -5.62
CA THR A 24 -4.77 -21.04 -6.20
C THR A 24 -4.79 -19.62 -6.75
N THR A 25 -3.60 -18.98 -6.75
CA THR A 25 -3.42 -17.67 -7.36
C THR A 25 -3.73 -17.68 -8.86
N GLN A 26 -3.51 -18.80 -9.54
CA GLN A 26 -3.84 -18.97 -10.96
C GLN A 26 -5.35 -18.98 -11.20
N GLN A 27 -6.13 -19.63 -10.33
CA GLN A 27 -7.59 -19.62 -10.42
C GLN A 27 -8.12 -18.19 -10.24
N LEU A 28 -7.63 -17.45 -9.24
CA LEU A 28 -8.02 -16.06 -9.04
C LEU A 28 -7.65 -15.18 -10.24
N TYR A 29 -6.44 -15.37 -10.80
CA TYR A 29 -6.02 -14.64 -11.99
C TYR A 29 -6.96 -14.90 -13.19
N LYS A 30 -7.36 -16.17 -13.41
CA LYS A 30 -8.31 -16.54 -14.48
C LYS A 30 -9.68 -15.90 -14.28
N ILE A 31 -10.16 -15.79 -13.04
CA ILE A 31 -11.43 -15.09 -12.73
C ILE A 31 -11.31 -13.60 -13.09
N ILE A 32 -10.20 -12.96 -12.73
CA ILE A 32 -9.93 -11.55 -13.06
C ILE A 32 -9.87 -11.36 -14.58
N ASP A 33 -9.15 -12.23 -15.28
CA ASP A 33 -9.04 -12.19 -16.74
C ASP A 33 -10.40 -12.35 -17.43
N LYS A 34 -11.21 -13.32 -17.01
CA LYS A 34 -12.58 -13.50 -17.50
C LYS A 34 -13.47 -12.29 -17.24
N THR A 35 -13.36 -11.67 -16.06
CA THR A 35 -14.11 -10.45 -15.70
C THR A 35 -13.83 -9.29 -16.64
N LEU A 36 -12.64 -9.24 -17.21
CA LEU A 36 -12.16 -8.17 -18.08
C LEU A 36 -12.25 -8.52 -19.59
N ASN A 37 -13.03 -9.53 -19.97
CA ASN A 37 -13.17 -9.95 -21.38
C ASN A 37 -13.79 -8.88 -22.28
N PHE A 38 -14.53 -7.93 -21.71
CA PHE A 38 -15.11 -6.81 -22.46
C PHE A 38 -14.07 -5.80 -22.95
N ILE A 39 -12.82 -5.90 -22.47
CA ILE A 39 -11.72 -5.01 -22.90
C ILE A 39 -11.10 -5.62 -24.16
N THR A 40 -11.30 -4.95 -25.30
CA THR A 40 -10.76 -5.33 -26.61
C THR A 40 -9.48 -4.58 -27.00
N ASP A 41 -8.95 -3.75 -26.11
CA ASP A 41 -7.74 -2.94 -26.32
C ASP A 41 -6.50 -3.83 -26.51
N LYS A 42 -5.58 -3.38 -27.39
CA LYS A 42 -4.27 -4.02 -27.59
C LYS A 42 -3.48 -4.19 -26.27
N ASN A 43 -3.73 -3.31 -25.31
CA ASN A 43 -3.12 -3.35 -23.98
C ASN A 43 -3.91 -4.17 -22.95
N ARG A 44 -4.88 -5.00 -23.37
CA ARG A 44 -5.73 -5.79 -22.46
C ARG A 44 -4.91 -6.60 -21.45
N LYS A 45 -3.86 -7.30 -21.91
CA LYS A 45 -2.99 -8.11 -21.04
C LYS A 45 -2.35 -7.27 -19.93
N ASP A 46 -1.92 -6.06 -20.24
CA ASP A 46 -1.35 -5.12 -19.29
C ASP A 46 -2.38 -4.64 -18.27
N ILE A 47 -3.62 -4.39 -18.71
CA ILE A 47 -4.73 -3.99 -17.84
C ILE A 47 -5.09 -5.12 -16.89
N VAL A 48 -5.18 -6.36 -17.39
CA VAL A 48 -5.42 -7.56 -16.58
C VAL A 48 -4.33 -7.73 -15.53
N ASN A 49 -3.06 -7.68 -15.93
CA ASN A 49 -1.93 -7.81 -15.02
C ASN A 49 -1.91 -6.73 -13.93
N LYS A 50 -2.14 -5.47 -14.30
CA LYS A 50 -2.24 -4.36 -13.34
C LYS A 50 -3.43 -4.50 -12.39
N THR A 51 -4.55 -5.03 -12.88
CA THR A 51 -5.74 -5.28 -12.06
C THR A 51 -5.49 -6.43 -11.10
N ALA A 52 -4.93 -7.55 -11.59
CA ALA A 52 -4.55 -8.69 -10.78
C ALA A 52 -3.57 -8.29 -9.66
N ALA A 53 -2.51 -7.54 -9.99
CA ALA A 53 -1.55 -7.06 -8.99
C ALA A 53 -2.21 -6.27 -7.86
N ARG A 54 -3.23 -5.44 -8.18
CA ARG A 54 -3.98 -4.68 -7.17
C ARG A 54 -4.89 -5.57 -6.32
N VAL A 55 -5.54 -6.56 -6.92
CA VAL A 55 -6.37 -7.53 -6.19
C VAL A 55 -5.51 -8.34 -5.23
N PHE A 56 -4.38 -8.87 -5.69
CA PHE A 56 -3.44 -9.60 -4.84
C PHE A 56 -2.86 -8.71 -3.73
N GLN A 57 -2.54 -7.46 -4.03
CA GLN A 57 -2.09 -6.51 -3.01
C GLN A 57 -3.18 -6.26 -1.96
N ALA A 58 -4.43 -6.07 -2.36
CA ALA A 58 -5.53 -5.85 -1.43
C ALA A 58 -5.76 -7.06 -0.51
N LEU A 59 -5.72 -8.27 -1.08
CA LEU A 59 -5.83 -9.51 -0.30
C LEU A 59 -4.67 -9.67 0.68
N ARG A 60 -3.45 -9.38 0.26
CA ARG A 60 -2.26 -9.46 1.13
C ARG A 60 -2.37 -8.49 2.32
N ILE A 61 -2.78 -7.26 2.04
CA ILE A 61 -2.97 -6.24 3.07
C ILE A 61 -4.01 -6.69 4.09
N GLU A 62 -5.15 -7.22 3.62
CA GLU A 62 -6.25 -7.66 4.48
C GLU A 62 -5.87 -8.89 5.31
N VAL A 63 -5.33 -9.93 4.67
CA VAL A 63 -4.93 -11.17 5.35
C VAL A 63 -3.85 -10.94 6.39
N ASN A 64 -2.89 -10.08 6.09
CA ASN A 64 -1.78 -9.78 7.00
C ASN A 64 -2.07 -8.61 7.95
N GLN A 65 -3.24 -7.98 7.85
CA GLN A 65 -3.58 -6.77 8.62
C GLN A 65 -2.48 -5.70 8.56
N GLU A 66 -1.91 -5.50 7.36
CA GLU A 66 -0.71 -4.67 7.18
C GLU A 66 -0.91 -3.22 7.63
N PHE A 67 -2.11 -2.68 7.48
CA PHE A 67 -2.42 -1.31 7.90
C PHE A 67 -2.57 -1.19 9.41
N GLU A 68 -3.20 -2.14 10.06
CA GLU A 68 -3.37 -2.20 11.50
C GLU A 68 -2.02 -2.34 12.19
N VAL A 69 -1.19 -3.27 11.72
CA VAL A 69 0.18 -3.48 12.21
C VAL A 69 1.03 -2.22 12.04
N LEU A 70 0.94 -1.57 10.86
CA LEU A 70 1.68 -0.33 10.62
C LEU A 70 1.21 0.80 11.52
N TYR A 71 -0.09 0.93 11.72
CA TYR A 71 -0.68 1.96 12.60
C TYR A 71 -0.19 1.76 14.04
N ASP A 72 -0.33 0.57 14.58
CA ASP A 72 0.16 0.17 15.90
C ASP A 72 1.65 0.44 16.08
N PHE A 73 2.45 0.08 15.08
CA PHE A 73 3.89 0.33 15.10
C PHE A 73 4.20 1.84 15.18
N VAL A 74 3.57 2.65 14.34
CA VAL A 74 3.85 4.10 14.30
C VAL A 74 3.39 4.81 15.58
N GLU A 75 2.27 4.37 16.19
CA GLU A 75 1.80 4.91 17.46
C GLU A 75 2.71 4.54 18.65
N LYS A 76 3.25 3.33 18.65
CA LYS A 76 4.16 2.84 19.70
C LYS A 76 5.61 3.30 19.51
N LEU A 77 5.97 3.76 18.32
CA LEU A 77 7.34 4.19 17.98
C LEU A 77 7.92 5.25 18.95
N PRO A 78 7.17 6.25 19.42
CA PRO A 78 7.69 7.20 20.40
C PRO A 78 8.14 6.56 21.73
N LEU A 79 7.56 5.43 22.12
CA LEU A 79 7.88 4.77 23.39
C LEU A 79 9.29 4.18 23.39
N ILE A 80 9.80 3.78 22.24
CA ILE A 80 11.12 3.16 22.08
C ILE A 80 12.22 4.16 21.69
N LEU A 81 11.83 5.36 21.24
CA LEU A 81 12.78 6.40 20.89
C LEU A 81 13.25 7.14 22.16
N LYS A 82 14.54 7.40 22.25
CA LYS A 82 15.09 8.34 23.25
C LYS A 82 14.67 9.78 22.93
N PRO A 83 14.63 10.69 23.92
CA PRO A 83 14.48 12.12 23.69
C PRO A 83 15.46 12.62 22.62
N GLY A 84 14.99 13.37 21.64
CA GLY A 84 15.77 13.79 20.45
C GLY A 84 16.06 12.67 19.44
N GLY A 85 15.59 11.45 19.69
CA GLY A 85 15.76 10.32 18.78
C GLY A 85 15.03 10.53 17.45
N LYS A 86 15.58 10.00 16.36
CA LYS A 86 15.07 10.15 15.01
C LYS A 86 14.52 8.81 14.51
N ALA A 87 13.37 8.84 13.86
CA ALA A 87 12.80 7.72 13.14
C ALA A 87 12.65 8.07 11.66
N ALA A 88 12.94 7.12 10.79
CA ALA A 88 12.68 7.22 9.36
C ALA A 88 11.93 5.97 8.89
N ILE A 89 10.82 6.16 8.17
CA ILE A 89 9.96 5.08 7.67
C ILE A 89 9.91 5.16 6.15
N LEU A 90 10.21 4.03 5.51
CA LEU A 90 10.04 3.83 4.08
C LEU A 90 8.72 3.13 3.82
N THR A 91 7.94 3.68 2.91
CA THR A 91 6.68 3.11 2.44
C THR A 91 6.72 2.91 0.93
N PHE A 92 6.01 1.90 0.43
CA PHE A 92 6.05 1.53 -0.99
C PHE A 92 4.76 1.85 -1.75
N HIS A 93 3.68 2.14 -1.03
CA HIS A 93 2.43 2.57 -1.65
C HIS A 93 1.74 3.71 -0.87
N SER A 94 0.73 4.31 -1.51
CA SER A 94 0.07 5.51 -0.98
C SER A 94 -0.77 5.27 0.28
N GLY A 95 -1.23 4.04 0.51
CA GLY A 95 -1.97 3.66 1.72
C GLY A 95 -1.09 3.75 2.96
N GLU A 96 0.06 3.08 2.93
CA GLU A 96 1.06 3.13 4.00
C GLU A 96 1.54 4.58 4.27
N ASP A 97 1.91 5.31 3.21
CA ASP A 97 2.38 6.69 3.34
C ASP A 97 1.34 7.61 4.00
N ARG A 98 0.03 7.35 3.74
CA ARG A 98 -1.06 8.11 4.36
C ARG A 98 -1.13 7.87 5.86
N ILE A 99 -0.97 6.62 6.31
CA ILE A 99 -0.95 6.26 7.73
C ILE A 99 0.21 6.96 8.41
N VAL A 100 1.45 6.77 7.93
CA VAL A 100 2.65 7.39 8.52
C VAL A 100 2.54 8.91 8.56
N LYS A 101 2.07 9.54 7.47
CA LYS A 101 1.88 10.99 7.39
C LYS A 101 0.91 11.48 8.46
N LYS A 102 -0.23 10.79 8.60
CA LYS A 102 -1.28 11.19 9.55
C LYS A 102 -0.80 11.04 10.97
N SER A 103 -0.27 9.89 11.35
CA SER A 103 0.22 9.62 12.70
C SER A 103 1.37 10.55 13.10
N PHE A 104 2.36 10.77 12.23
CA PHE A 104 3.44 11.72 12.52
C PHE A 104 2.94 13.14 12.74
N LYS A 105 1.94 13.59 11.96
CA LYS A 105 1.35 14.91 12.13
C LYS A 105 0.56 15.00 13.45
N GLU A 106 -0.20 13.98 13.80
CA GLU A 106 -0.97 13.93 15.05
C GLU A 106 -0.04 13.93 16.27
N LEU A 107 0.99 13.09 16.27
CA LEU A 107 1.97 13.01 17.35
C LEU A 107 2.80 14.31 17.50
N LYS A 108 3.05 15.03 16.39
CA LYS A 108 3.64 16.38 16.45
C LYS A 108 2.70 17.39 17.09
N ASN A 109 1.41 17.37 16.72
CA ASN A 109 0.42 18.29 17.31
C ASN A 109 0.24 18.03 18.82
N LEU A 110 0.44 16.80 19.28
CA LEU A 110 0.45 16.43 20.70
C LEU A 110 1.77 16.76 21.42
N GLY A 111 2.78 17.33 20.73
CA GLY A 111 4.09 17.65 21.29
C GLY A 111 5.00 16.45 21.54
N ILE A 112 4.60 15.24 21.11
CA ILE A 112 5.40 14.02 21.24
C ILE A 112 6.58 14.03 20.27
N TYR A 113 6.37 14.54 19.06
CA TYR A 113 7.43 14.83 18.12
C TYR A 113 7.70 16.34 18.04
N GLU A 114 8.98 16.72 18.17
CA GLU A 114 9.45 18.09 18.00
C GLU A 114 9.32 18.52 16.53
N ASP A 115 9.74 17.66 15.62
CA ASP A 115 9.62 17.92 14.19
C ASP A 115 9.33 16.65 13.37
N VAL A 116 8.68 16.85 12.22
CA VAL A 116 8.33 15.81 11.26
C VAL A 116 8.53 16.29 9.84
N CYS A 117 8.82 15.36 8.97
CA CYS A 117 8.95 15.58 7.53
C CYS A 117 7.69 16.24 6.94
N ARG A 118 7.77 17.50 6.53
CA ARG A 118 6.66 18.23 5.88
C ARG A 118 6.35 17.66 4.51
N ASN A 119 7.39 17.46 3.69
CA ASN A 119 7.29 16.93 2.35
C ASN A 119 7.86 15.52 2.30
N VAL A 120 7.21 14.64 1.55
CA VAL A 120 7.71 13.28 1.34
C VAL A 120 9.04 13.30 0.58
N ILE A 121 10.02 12.55 1.07
CA ILE A 121 11.30 12.36 0.39
C ILE A 121 11.12 11.19 -0.58
N ARG A 122 11.52 11.42 -1.83
CA ARG A 122 11.44 10.43 -2.90
C ARG A 122 12.85 10.05 -3.37
N PRO A 123 13.01 8.84 -3.92
CA PRO A 123 14.29 8.42 -4.47
C PRO A 123 14.71 9.32 -5.64
N SER A 124 16.01 9.43 -5.83
CA SER A 124 16.59 10.13 -6.97
C SER A 124 16.31 9.38 -8.29
N ARG A 125 16.50 10.06 -9.42
CA ARG A 125 16.39 9.41 -10.75
C ARG A 125 17.42 8.30 -10.90
N GLU A 126 18.62 8.52 -10.39
CA GLU A 126 19.72 7.56 -10.44
C GLU A 126 19.41 6.31 -9.61
N GLU A 127 18.88 6.48 -8.40
CA GLU A 127 18.43 5.36 -7.56
C GLU A 127 17.32 4.56 -8.25
N CYS A 128 16.33 5.25 -8.85
CA CYS A 128 15.26 4.59 -9.61
C CYS A 128 15.77 3.85 -10.86
N HIS A 129 16.88 4.29 -11.42
CA HIS A 129 17.51 3.61 -12.56
C HIS A 129 18.24 2.34 -12.13
N ARG A 130 18.99 2.42 -11.03
CA ARG A 130 19.69 1.25 -10.45
C ARG A 130 18.73 0.25 -9.81
N ASN A 131 17.66 0.74 -9.17
CA ASN A 131 16.66 -0.09 -8.50
C ASN A 131 15.25 0.34 -8.91
N SER A 132 14.66 -0.39 -9.85
CA SER A 132 13.31 -0.10 -10.35
C SER A 132 12.22 -0.16 -9.26
N ARG A 133 12.44 -0.91 -8.16
CA ARG A 133 11.51 -1.01 -7.02
C ARG A 133 11.46 0.29 -6.21
N ALA A 134 12.51 1.11 -6.28
CA ALA A 134 12.55 2.40 -5.58
C ALA A 134 11.52 3.41 -6.11
N LYS A 135 11.04 3.29 -7.34
CA LYS A 135 10.13 4.26 -8.00
C LYS A 135 8.89 4.63 -7.17
N SER A 136 8.34 3.68 -6.41
CA SER A 136 7.16 3.90 -5.56
C SER A 136 7.49 4.30 -4.14
N THR A 137 8.77 4.23 -3.75
CA THR A 137 9.22 4.46 -2.39
C THR A 137 9.01 5.92 -1.96
N LYS A 138 8.61 6.07 -0.72
CA LYS A 138 8.44 7.34 -0.03
C LYS A 138 9.05 7.22 1.35
N MET A 139 9.84 8.21 1.75
CA MET A 139 10.42 8.27 3.07
C MET A 139 9.83 9.45 3.85
N ARG A 140 9.47 9.18 5.12
CA ARG A 140 9.12 10.18 6.10
C ARG A 140 9.94 9.99 7.36
N TRP A 141 10.25 11.10 8.02
CA TRP A 141 10.99 11.10 9.29
C TRP A 141 10.27 11.92 10.35
N ALA A 142 10.58 11.59 11.59
CA ALA A 142 10.15 12.32 12.78
C ALA A 142 11.30 12.40 13.79
N ILE A 143 11.31 13.45 14.61
CA ILE A 143 12.23 13.65 15.72
C ILE A 143 11.42 13.72 17.01
N LYS A 144 11.73 12.83 17.96
CA LYS A 144 11.07 12.85 19.27
C LYS A 144 11.46 14.12 20.04
N ALA A 145 10.48 14.73 20.71
CA ALA A 145 10.74 15.85 21.61
C ALA A 145 11.73 15.46 22.73
N LYS A 146 12.47 16.45 23.21
CA LYS A 146 13.44 16.31 24.32
C LYS A 146 12.74 16.09 25.66
#